data_0642cea119aca70a8112a775ee59461c
#
_entry.id   0642cea119aca70a8112a775ee59461c
#
_cell.length_a   1.000
_cell.length_b   1.000
_cell.length_c   1.000
_cell.angle_alpha   90.00
_cell.angle_beta   90.00
_cell.angle_gamma   90.00
#
_symmetry.space_group_name_H-M   'P 1'
#
loop_
_entity.id
_entity.type
_entity.pdbx_description
1 polymer ?
#
loop_
_entity_poly.entity_id
_entity_poly.type
_entity_poly.pdbx_seq_one_letter_code
_entity_poly.pdbx_strand_id
1 'polypeptide(L)'
;AARAAGEGGEDEIWKMDNNLLIELAKGEMKKTGLSGESEISDGFVVRIPRCYPVYNMGYKKPLKAVEEFLGAIQNLSVIGRYGSFKYNNQDHSILMGKLAAENILENKKHNLWEINTDYEDYQESSVITKTGLQKK
;
A
#
# COMPACT_ATOMS: atom_id res chain seq x y z
N ALA A 1 10.60 -2.94 13.00
CA ALA A 1 10.10 -1.74 12.33
C ALA A 1 10.00 -1.99 10.82
N ALA A 2 8.84 -1.74 10.23
CA ALA A 2 8.68 -1.79 8.77
C ALA A 2 8.86 -0.36 8.22
N ARG A 3 9.86 -0.16 7.39
CA ARG A 3 10.05 1.10 6.65
C ARG A 3 9.84 0.86 5.16
N ALA A 4 8.99 1.66 4.52
CA ALA A 4 8.89 1.69 3.08
C ALA A 4 10.09 2.47 2.52
N ALA A 5 10.73 1.93 1.49
CA ALA A 5 11.74 2.67 0.76
C ALA A 5 11.10 3.89 0.08
N GLY A 6 11.72 5.05 0.25
CA GLY A 6 11.38 6.24 -0.53
C GLY A 6 11.61 6.02 -2.03
N GLU A 7 11.22 6.98 -2.83
CA GLU A 7 11.38 6.94 -4.29
C GLU A 7 12.84 6.71 -4.67
N GLY A 8 13.06 5.68 -5.47
CA GLY A 8 14.33 5.44 -6.15
C GLY A 8 15.30 4.48 -5.49
N GLY A 9 15.01 3.87 -4.34
CA GLY A 9 15.91 2.88 -3.71
C GLY A 9 17.26 3.46 -3.24
N GLU A 10 17.33 4.77 -3.04
CA GLU A 10 18.54 5.49 -2.60
C GLU A 10 18.57 5.80 -1.11
N ASP A 11 17.52 5.41 -0.37
CA ASP A 11 17.45 5.58 1.08
C ASP A 11 18.62 4.82 1.75
N GLU A 12 19.35 5.50 2.62
CA GLU A 12 20.46 4.92 3.39
C GLU A 12 20.02 3.69 4.18
N ILE A 13 18.81 3.70 4.72
CA ILE A 13 18.22 2.55 5.42
C ILE A 13 18.04 1.34 4.49
N TRP A 14 17.62 1.58 3.23
CA TRP A 14 17.47 0.50 2.26
C TRP A 14 18.78 -0.18 1.89
N LYS A 15 19.87 0.60 1.84
CA LYS A 15 21.22 0.13 1.50
C LYS A 15 22.01 -0.39 2.71
N MET A 16 21.52 -0.16 3.92
CA MET A 16 22.21 -0.53 5.16
C MET A 16 22.43 -2.05 5.24
N ASP A 17 23.56 -2.46 5.80
CA ASP A 17 23.84 -3.88 6.08
C ASP A 17 22.78 -4.51 6.94
N ASN A 18 22.51 -5.81 6.73
CA ASN A 18 21.44 -6.52 7.42
C ASN A 18 21.65 -6.56 8.95
N ASN A 19 22.88 -6.75 9.40
CA ASN A 19 23.18 -6.82 10.83
C ASN A 19 22.95 -5.45 11.48
N LEU A 20 23.34 -4.37 10.80
CA LEU A 20 23.08 -3.00 11.27
C LEU A 20 21.58 -2.69 11.35
N LEU A 21 20.80 -3.15 10.36
CA LEU A 21 19.33 -3.02 10.41
C LEU A 21 18.71 -3.80 11.55
N ILE A 22 19.21 -5.01 11.83
CA ILE A 22 18.72 -5.82 12.95
C ILE A 22 19.01 -5.11 14.27
N GLU A 23 20.24 -4.61 14.47
CA GLU A 23 20.59 -3.89 15.69
C GLU A 23 19.80 -2.57 15.85
N LEU A 24 19.57 -1.85 14.75
CA LEU A 24 18.69 -0.68 14.75
C LEU A 24 17.27 -1.07 15.20
N ALA A 25 16.71 -2.13 14.63
CA ALA A 25 15.35 -2.59 14.95
C ALA A 25 15.26 -3.06 16.41
N LYS A 26 16.25 -3.77 16.93
CA LYS A 26 16.34 -4.16 18.34
C LYS A 26 16.35 -2.95 19.28
N GLY A 27 17.13 -1.92 18.91
CA GLY A 27 17.18 -0.66 19.66
C GLY A 27 15.85 0.08 19.67
N GLU A 28 15.16 0.13 18.53
CA GLU A 28 13.82 0.74 18.42
C GLU A 28 12.77 -0.03 19.22
N MET A 29 12.79 -1.35 19.17
CA MET A 29 11.89 -2.22 19.96
C MET A 29 12.04 -1.99 21.47
N LYS A 30 13.27 -1.89 21.96
CA LYS A 30 13.55 -1.57 23.37
C LYS A 30 13.02 -0.18 23.75
N LYS A 31 13.25 0.85 22.90
CA LYS A 31 12.79 2.22 23.14
C LYS A 31 11.26 2.33 23.21
N THR A 32 10.54 1.53 22.43
CA THR A 32 9.07 1.52 22.45
C THR A 32 8.50 0.74 23.63
N GLY A 33 9.30 0.00 24.37
CA GLY A 33 8.87 -0.86 25.47
C GLY A 33 8.12 -2.12 25.02
N LEU A 34 8.00 -2.38 23.72
CA LEU A 34 7.25 -3.54 23.20
C LEU A 34 7.86 -4.88 23.56
N SER A 35 9.17 -4.93 23.78
CA SER A 35 9.86 -6.15 24.25
C SER A 35 9.78 -6.35 25.76
N GLY A 36 9.36 -5.35 26.54
CA GLY A 36 9.42 -5.39 27.98
C GLY A 36 10.85 -5.66 28.48
N GLU A 37 11.01 -6.56 29.42
CA GLU A 37 12.30 -7.03 29.93
C GLU A 37 12.89 -8.17 29.09
N SER A 38 12.16 -8.68 28.09
CA SER A 38 12.60 -9.81 27.27
C SER A 38 13.77 -9.41 26.38
N GLU A 39 14.75 -10.30 26.27
CA GLU A 39 15.85 -10.15 25.34
C GLU A 39 15.39 -10.51 23.92
N ILE A 40 15.74 -9.66 22.93
CA ILE A 40 15.51 -9.95 21.52
C ILE A 40 16.72 -10.72 21.01
N SER A 41 16.59 -12.03 20.89
CA SER A 41 17.70 -12.93 20.57
C SER A 41 18.18 -12.77 19.13
N ASP A 42 17.25 -12.66 18.16
CA ASP A 42 17.59 -12.69 16.75
C ASP A 42 16.65 -11.83 15.89
N GLY A 43 17.02 -11.63 14.62
CA GLY A 43 16.24 -10.91 13.62
C GLY A 43 16.69 -11.25 12.21
N PHE A 44 15.83 -11.01 11.25
CA PHE A 44 16.16 -11.16 9.83
C PHE A 44 15.61 -9.99 9.02
N VAL A 45 16.25 -9.69 7.90
CA VAL A 45 15.88 -8.61 6.99
C VAL A 45 15.34 -9.18 5.70
N VAL A 46 14.13 -8.77 5.32
CA VAL A 46 13.55 -9.05 4.01
C VAL A 46 13.33 -7.73 3.29
N ARG A 47 13.93 -7.58 2.11
CA ARG A 47 13.72 -6.41 1.25
C ARG A 47 12.73 -6.75 0.16
N ILE A 48 11.60 -6.07 0.15
CA ILE A 48 10.56 -6.23 -0.85
C ILE A 48 10.50 -4.95 -1.69
N PRO A 49 11.05 -4.95 -2.91
CA PRO A 49 11.02 -3.77 -3.76
C PRO A 49 9.59 -3.48 -4.22
N ARG A 50 9.25 -2.20 -4.34
CA ARG A 50 7.93 -1.73 -4.81
C ARG A 50 6.75 -2.34 -4.05
N CYS A 51 6.88 -2.47 -2.72
CA CYS A 51 5.88 -3.12 -1.86
C CYS A 51 4.54 -2.37 -1.81
N TYR A 52 4.58 -1.05 -2.02
CA TYR A 52 3.40 -0.18 -1.96
C TYR A 52 3.35 0.77 -3.16
N PRO A 53 2.13 1.13 -3.63
CA PRO A 53 1.96 2.27 -4.54
C PRO A 53 2.46 3.56 -3.87
N VAL A 54 3.12 4.41 -4.62
CA VAL A 54 3.53 5.74 -4.14
C VAL A 54 2.64 6.78 -4.81
N TYR A 55 1.89 7.53 -3.99
CA TYR A 55 0.95 8.54 -4.46
C TYR A 55 1.62 9.91 -4.49
N ASN A 56 2.35 10.19 -5.58
CA ASN A 56 2.89 11.50 -5.82
C ASN A 56 1.82 12.50 -6.24
N MET A 57 2.08 13.79 -6.06
CA MET A 57 1.18 14.82 -6.57
C MET A 57 0.90 14.60 -8.07
N GLY A 58 -0.37 14.55 -8.43
CA GLY A 58 -0.82 14.37 -9.81
C GLY A 58 -0.79 12.93 -10.35
N TYR A 59 -0.53 11.91 -9.52
CA TYR A 59 -0.51 10.50 -9.93
C TYR A 59 -1.80 10.02 -10.61
N LYS A 60 -2.95 10.64 -10.30
CA LYS A 60 -4.24 10.23 -10.85
C LYS A 60 -4.31 10.36 -12.36
N LYS A 61 -3.68 11.40 -12.94
CA LYS A 61 -3.69 11.61 -14.41
C LYS A 61 -2.98 10.48 -15.18
N PRO A 62 -1.73 10.10 -14.89
CA PRO A 62 -1.11 8.95 -15.53
C PRO A 62 -1.80 7.63 -15.19
N LEU A 63 -2.32 7.48 -13.96
CA LEU A 63 -3.06 6.27 -13.58
C LEU A 63 -4.31 6.08 -14.43
N LYS A 64 -5.08 7.16 -14.68
CA LYS A 64 -6.27 7.11 -15.54
C LYS A 64 -5.94 6.66 -16.96
N ALA A 65 -4.84 7.11 -17.53
CA ALA A 65 -4.41 6.66 -18.86
C ALA A 65 -4.08 5.15 -18.88
N VAL A 66 -3.51 4.62 -17.80
CA VAL A 66 -3.27 3.18 -17.65
C VAL A 66 -4.58 2.41 -17.48
N GLU A 67 -5.51 2.93 -16.67
CA GLU A 67 -6.84 2.35 -16.49
C GLU A 67 -7.60 2.24 -17.82
N GLU A 68 -7.63 3.31 -18.59
CA GLU A 68 -8.27 3.36 -19.91
C GLU A 68 -7.64 2.35 -20.88
N PHE A 69 -6.30 2.27 -20.92
CA PHE A 69 -5.59 1.31 -21.75
C PHE A 69 -5.91 -0.13 -21.35
N LEU A 70 -5.84 -0.46 -20.05
CA LEU A 70 -6.10 -1.81 -19.54
C LEU A 70 -7.58 -2.19 -19.71
N GLY A 71 -8.50 -1.24 -19.54
CA GLY A 71 -9.93 -1.42 -19.74
C GLY A 71 -10.33 -1.75 -21.19
N ALA A 72 -9.50 -1.40 -22.16
CA ALA A 72 -9.70 -1.73 -23.57
C ALA A 72 -9.32 -3.19 -23.91
N ILE A 73 -8.58 -3.86 -23.04
CA ILE A 73 -8.13 -5.26 -23.27
C ILE A 73 -9.24 -6.20 -22.85
N GLN A 74 -9.79 -6.94 -23.80
CA GLN A 74 -10.78 -7.97 -23.53
C GLN A 74 -10.14 -9.12 -22.71
N ASN A 75 -10.92 -9.70 -21.82
CA ASN A 75 -10.50 -10.80 -20.95
C ASN A 75 -9.37 -10.47 -19.95
N LEU A 76 -9.13 -9.20 -19.66
CA LEU A 76 -8.22 -8.75 -18.62
C LEU A 76 -8.99 -8.05 -17.50
N SER A 77 -8.84 -8.53 -16.27
CA SER A 77 -9.31 -7.86 -15.06
C SER A 77 -8.14 -7.61 -14.14
N VAL A 78 -7.83 -6.36 -13.87
CA VAL A 78 -6.76 -5.95 -12.94
C VAL A 78 -7.34 -5.80 -11.55
N ILE A 79 -6.82 -6.58 -10.60
CA ILE A 79 -7.32 -6.65 -9.23
C ILE A 79 -6.19 -6.63 -8.21
N GLY A 80 -6.56 -6.36 -6.95
CA GLY A 80 -5.64 -6.34 -5.84
C GLY A 80 -4.80 -5.06 -5.76
N ARG A 81 -3.92 -5.01 -4.77
CA ARG A 81 -3.13 -3.82 -4.44
C ARG A 81 -2.27 -3.32 -5.60
N TYR A 82 -1.59 -4.22 -6.29
CA TYR A 82 -0.73 -3.86 -7.41
C TYR A 82 -1.51 -3.59 -8.70
N GLY A 83 -2.50 -4.44 -9.00
CA GLY A 83 -3.28 -4.31 -10.22
C GLY A 83 -4.06 -3.01 -10.28
N SER A 84 -4.71 -2.62 -9.18
CA SER A 84 -5.49 -1.38 -9.11
C SER A 84 -4.71 -0.17 -8.59
N PHE A 85 -3.42 -0.31 -8.31
CA PHE A 85 -2.58 0.76 -7.75
C PHE A 85 -3.18 1.40 -6.48
N LYS A 86 -3.67 0.57 -5.54
CA LYS A 86 -4.36 1.02 -4.32
C LYS A 86 -3.78 0.42 -3.05
N TYR A 87 -3.88 1.14 -1.94
CA TYR A 87 -3.55 0.64 -0.59
C TYR A 87 -4.64 -0.30 -0.06
N ASN A 88 -4.93 -1.35 -0.81
CA ASN A 88 -5.93 -2.32 -0.42
C ASN A 88 -5.50 -3.17 0.78
N ASN A 89 -6.41 -3.38 1.71
CA ASN A 89 -6.33 -4.42 2.71
C ASN A 89 -6.76 -5.78 2.11
N GLN A 90 -6.69 -6.85 2.89
CA GLN A 90 -7.03 -8.18 2.42
C GLN A 90 -8.50 -8.30 2.01
N ASP A 91 -9.41 -7.71 2.80
CA ASP A 91 -10.85 -7.66 2.52
C ASP A 91 -11.16 -7.01 1.16
N HIS A 92 -10.56 -5.85 0.87
CA HIS A 92 -10.71 -5.19 -0.43
C HIS A 92 -10.20 -6.08 -1.58
N SER A 93 -9.05 -6.72 -1.40
CA SER A 93 -8.47 -7.58 -2.42
C SER A 93 -9.32 -8.84 -2.67
N ILE A 94 -9.88 -9.44 -1.63
CA ILE A 94 -10.82 -10.58 -1.72
C ILE A 94 -12.11 -10.13 -2.42
N LEU A 95 -12.67 -8.98 -2.04
CA LEU A 95 -13.86 -8.44 -2.68
C LEU A 95 -13.64 -8.19 -4.17
N MET A 96 -12.51 -7.60 -4.56
CA MET A 96 -12.16 -7.39 -5.97
C MET A 96 -12.11 -8.73 -6.74
N GLY A 97 -11.51 -9.76 -6.16
CA GLY A 97 -11.48 -11.09 -6.76
C GLY A 97 -12.88 -11.68 -6.97
N LYS A 98 -13.75 -11.57 -5.96
CA LYS A 98 -15.15 -12.00 -6.05
C LYS A 98 -15.90 -11.26 -7.15
N LEU A 99 -15.84 -9.93 -7.17
CA LEU A 99 -16.55 -9.12 -8.15
C LEU A 99 -16.02 -9.32 -9.57
N ALA A 100 -14.72 -9.55 -9.74
CA ALA A 100 -14.14 -9.92 -11.02
C ALA A 100 -14.69 -11.28 -11.52
N ALA A 101 -14.78 -12.26 -10.64
CA ALA A 101 -15.38 -13.56 -10.97
C ALA A 101 -16.86 -13.43 -11.36
N GLU A 102 -17.64 -12.63 -10.66
CA GLU A 102 -19.04 -12.34 -11.01
C GLU A 102 -19.16 -11.63 -12.37
N ASN A 103 -18.24 -10.70 -12.68
CA ASN A 103 -18.20 -10.06 -14.00
C ASN A 103 -17.98 -11.09 -15.13
N ILE A 104 -17.12 -12.08 -14.89
CA ILE A 104 -16.79 -13.10 -15.88
C ILE A 104 -17.89 -14.15 -16.00
N LEU A 105 -18.37 -14.69 -14.88
CA LEU A 105 -19.26 -15.84 -14.85
C LEU A 105 -20.74 -15.46 -15.02
N GLU A 106 -21.13 -14.31 -14.48
CA GLU A 106 -22.52 -13.86 -14.43
C GLU A 106 -22.79 -12.65 -15.33
N ASN A 107 -21.79 -12.23 -16.13
CA ASN A 107 -21.85 -11.05 -16.99
C ASN A 107 -22.30 -9.77 -16.27
N LYS A 108 -21.97 -9.66 -14.98
CA LYS A 108 -22.14 -8.43 -14.21
C LYS A 108 -21.12 -7.38 -14.66
N LYS A 109 -21.34 -6.14 -14.30
CA LYS A 109 -20.48 -4.99 -14.69
C LYS A 109 -20.05 -4.20 -13.45
N HIS A 110 -19.50 -4.89 -12.45
CA HIS A 110 -18.93 -4.23 -11.29
C HIS A 110 -17.70 -3.42 -11.70
N ASN A 111 -17.62 -2.17 -11.25
CA ASN A 111 -16.42 -1.35 -11.44
C ASN A 111 -15.35 -1.72 -10.39
N LEU A 112 -14.34 -2.47 -10.80
CA LEU A 112 -13.29 -2.93 -9.90
C LEU A 112 -12.35 -1.79 -9.45
N TRP A 113 -12.28 -0.69 -10.20
CA TRP A 113 -11.46 0.48 -9.87
C TRP A 113 -12.07 1.35 -8.77
N GLU A 114 -13.37 1.20 -8.49
CA GLU A 114 -14.06 1.93 -7.41
C GLU A 114 -13.93 1.27 -6.04
N ILE A 115 -13.37 0.07 -5.95
CA ILE A 115 -13.18 -0.60 -4.66
C ILE A 115 -12.11 0.14 -3.86
N ASN A 116 -12.41 0.47 -2.59
CA ASN A 116 -11.53 1.23 -1.68
C ASN A 116 -11.27 2.67 -2.14
N THR A 117 -12.31 3.37 -2.63
CA THR A 117 -12.24 4.80 -2.93
C THR A 117 -12.40 5.68 -1.70
N ASP A 118 -13.03 5.16 -0.64
CA ASP A 118 -13.30 5.90 0.60
C ASP A 118 -12.04 6.48 1.25
N TYR A 119 -10.91 5.79 1.09
CA TYR A 119 -9.63 6.25 1.62
C TYR A 119 -9.08 7.46 0.87
N GLU A 120 -9.32 7.55 -0.44
CA GLU A 120 -8.92 8.68 -1.26
C GLU A 120 -9.78 9.91 -0.94
N ASP A 121 -11.09 9.72 -0.80
CA ASP A 121 -12.02 10.79 -0.41
C ASP A 121 -11.71 11.31 1.00
N TYR A 122 -11.33 10.42 1.92
CA TYR A 122 -10.93 10.79 3.27
C TYR A 122 -9.67 11.65 3.29
N GLN A 123 -8.65 11.33 2.51
CA GLN A 123 -7.40 12.10 2.45
C GLN A 123 -7.57 13.44 1.75
N GLU A 124 -8.41 13.53 0.71
CA GLU A 124 -8.66 14.77 -0.01
C GLU A 124 -9.66 15.70 0.68
N SER A 125 -10.58 15.14 1.44
CA SER A 125 -11.67 15.89 2.11
C SER A 125 -11.30 16.40 3.51
N SER A 126 -10.14 16.02 4.05
CA SER A 126 -9.78 16.30 5.44
C SER A 126 -8.42 17.01 5.55
N VAL A 127 -8.35 17.99 6.43
CA VAL A 127 -7.10 18.71 6.78
C VAL A 127 -6.77 18.43 8.24
N ILE A 128 -5.50 18.07 8.50
CA ILE A 128 -5.00 17.96 9.87
C ILE A 128 -4.76 19.37 10.42
N THR A 129 -5.47 19.74 11.46
CA THR A 129 -5.29 21.00 12.19
C THR A 129 -4.69 20.73 13.56
N LYS A 130 -4.33 21.78 14.29
CA LYS A 130 -3.83 21.67 15.68
C LYS A 130 -4.85 21.04 16.63
N THR A 131 -6.12 21.02 16.28
CA THR A 131 -7.25 20.48 17.07
C THR A 131 -7.75 19.14 16.53
N GLY A 132 -7.09 18.55 15.53
CA GLY A 132 -7.47 17.27 14.92
C GLY A 132 -7.86 17.37 13.43
N LEU A 133 -8.53 16.35 12.93
CA LEU A 133 -9.01 16.28 11.55
C LEU A 133 -10.25 17.16 11.36
N GLN A 134 -10.19 18.07 10.41
CA GLN A 134 -11.35 18.85 9.96
C GLN A 134 -11.66 18.49 8.50
N LYS A 135 -12.94 18.24 8.18
CA LYS A 135 -13.41 18.12 6.80
C LYS A 135 -13.31 19.48 6.11
N LYS A 136 -12.82 19.46 4.87
CA LYS A 136 -12.85 20.65 3.99
C LYS A 136 -14.28 21.00 3.61
#